data_a48ee7395ccad794dcd64c59a01365e8
#
_entry.id   a48ee7395ccad794dcd64c59a01365e8
#
_cell.length_a   1.000
_cell.length_b   1.000
_cell.length_c   1.000
_cell.angle_alpha   90.00
_cell.angle_beta   90.00
_cell.angle_gamma   90.00
#
_symmetry.space_group_name_H-M   'P 1'
#
loop_
_entity.id
_entity.type
_entity.pdbx_description
1 polymer ?
#
loop_
_entity_poly.entity_id
_entity_poly.type
_entity_poly.pdbx_seq_one_letter_code
_entity_poly.pdbx_strand_id
1 'polypeptide(L)'
;LIVRSKVIAIQNRRVFIKRRPDGMPVLDDFGIESVALGDVAAGFVVARVDTLSIDAWIRTTLSDAGMHETAALGETIPALGVGQIVESNSPDLAVGDWVYGMLSAQTHALVSEAGLRKLDVQAGMTPSDFAGPLNVTGGITAWVGLIRVAQVDAGDVVLVSGAAGAVGSVVVQLAKARGARVIGIAGGSAKCSYLVDTLGADVAIDYKSGDLAQQLAAAAPDGVDVFFDNVGGETLDIVLDNLAPAGARIAICGAISQYQNLDDVRGPKLYLRLAERNATMKGFVVSYYEADYPTAMAEIAALMQAGKLTLPEHVVSGIDHFPDALLMLFDGSHLGNLVVKP
;
A
#
# COMPACT_ATOMS: atom_id res chain seq x y z
N LEU A 1 18.69 41.50 -30.45
CA LEU A 1 19.31 40.60 -29.47
C LEU A 1 18.19 40.14 -28.53
N ILE A 2 17.66 38.94 -28.76
CA ILE A 2 16.74 38.28 -27.82
C ILE A 2 17.63 37.69 -26.74
N VAL A 3 17.61 38.31 -25.56
CA VAL A 3 18.23 37.75 -24.35
C VAL A 3 17.41 36.51 -24.02
N ARG A 4 17.89 35.30 -24.38
CA ARG A 4 17.41 34.07 -23.83
C ARG A 4 17.71 34.11 -22.32
N SER A 5 16.71 34.36 -21.50
CA SER A 5 16.83 34.12 -20.07
C SER A 5 17.34 32.70 -19.90
N LYS A 6 18.46 32.50 -19.21
CA LYS A 6 18.95 31.20 -18.81
C LYS A 6 17.84 30.58 -17.95
N VAL A 7 17.09 29.63 -18.50
CA VAL A 7 16.19 28.80 -17.69
C VAL A 7 17.11 28.06 -16.73
N ILE A 8 16.98 28.36 -15.44
CA ILE A 8 17.73 27.62 -14.41
C ILE A 8 17.12 26.21 -14.39
N ALA A 9 17.93 25.22 -14.77
CA ALA A 9 17.48 23.84 -14.75
C ALA A 9 17.00 23.47 -13.34
N ILE A 10 15.82 22.84 -13.27
CA ILE A 10 15.25 22.37 -12.01
C ILE A 10 16.20 21.33 -11.42
N GLN A 11 16.61 21.55 -10.17
CA GLN A 11 17.43 20.59 -9.43
C GLN A 11 16.51 19.56 -8.80
N ASN A 12 16.74 18.29 -9.15
CA ASN A 12 16.03 17.15 -8.62
C ASN A 12 16.93 16.38 -7.66
N ARG A 13 16.48 16.23 -6.40
CA ARG A 13 17.13 15.36 -5.45
C ARG A 13 16.43 14.01 -5.49
N ARG A 14 17.20 12.90 -5.67
CA ARG A 14 16.66 11.55 -5.86
C ARG A 14 17.36 10.51 -5.02
N VAL A 15 16.62 9.46 -4.70
CA VAL A 15 17.13 8.24 -4.08
C VAL A 15 17.14 7.13 -5.12
N PHE A 16 18.28 6.45 -5.28
CA PHE A 16 18.48 5.42 -6.29
C PHE A 16 19.06 4.13 -5.70
N ILE A 17 18.96 3.04 -6.45
CA ILE A 17 19.52 1.74 -6.07
C ILE A 17 21.02 1.77 -6.36
N LYS A 18 21.84 1.72 -5.32
CA LYS A 18 23.29 1.69 -5.42
C LYS A 18 23.84 0.26 -5.59
N ARG A 19 23.22 -0.69 -4.88
CA ARG A 19 23.52 -2.14 -5.00
C ARG A 19 22.28 -2.96 -4.68
N ARG A 20 22.24 -4.21 -5.14
CA ARG A 20 21.17 -5.15 -4.79
C ARG A 20 21.26 -5.52 -3.32
N PRO A 21 20.15 -5.49 -2.56
CA PRO A 21 20.13 -6.00 -1.21
C PRO A 21 20.41 -7.50 -1.16
N ASP A 22 21.22 -7.93 -0.21
CA ASP A 22 21.38 -9.34 0.16
C ASP A 22 20.47 -9.60 1.39
N GLY A 23 19.29 -10.17 1.16
CA GLY A 23 18.24 -10.29 2.18
C GLY A 23 17.52 -8.96 2.43
N MET A 24 17.40 -8.55 3.69
CA MET A 24 16.80 -7.26 4.04
C MET A 24 17.63 -6.09 3.52
N PRO A 25 17.00 -5.09 2.90
CA PRO A 25 17.70 -3.85 2.52
C PRO A 25 18.33 -3.17 3.72
N VAL A 26 19.47 -2.54 3.49
CA VAL A 26 20.15 -1.66 4.45
C VAL A 26 20.40 -0.29 3.81
N LEU A 27 20.64 0.74 4.62
CA LEU A 27 20.82 2.11 4.12
C LEU A 27 21.93 2.21 3.06
N ASP A 28 22.98 1.41 3.16
CA ASP A 28 24.08 1.37 2.20
C ASP A 28 23.72 0.84 0.81
N ASP A 29 22.56 0.21 0.64
CA ASP A 29 22.05 -0.24 -0.66
C ASP A 29 21.53 0.91 -1.52
N PHE A 30 21.31 2.06 -0.90
CA PHE A 30 20.74 3.25 -1.52
C PHE A 30 21.78 4.34 -1.72
N GLY A 31 21.64 5.08 -2.80
CA GLY A 31 22.39 6.29 -3.06
C GLY A 31 21.45 7.50 -3.13
N ILE A 32 21.98 8.67 -2.77
CA ILE A 32 21.23 9.93 -2.79
C ILE A 32 22.08 10.96 -3.55
N GLU A 33 21.49 11.60 -4.55
CA GLU A 33 22.19 12.63 -5.34
C GLU A 33 21.24 13.73 -5.81
N SER A 34 21.83 14.86 -6.23
CA SER A 34 21.11 15.93 -6.90
C SER A 34 21.52 15.97 -8.36
N VAL A 35 20.54 15.98 -9.26
CA VAL A 35 20.74 16.03 -10.71
C VAL A 35 19.90 17.16 -11.30
N ALA A 36 20.41 17.80 -12.36
CA ALA A 36 19.62 18.75 -13.13
C ALA A 36 18.65 17.98 -14.05
N LEU A 37 17.38 18.36 -14.07
CA LEU A 37 16.44 17.80 -15.04
C LEU A 37 16.75 18.32 -16.44
N GLY A 38 16.50 17.46 -17.44
CA GLY A 38 16.60 17.81 -18.85
C GLY A 38 15.41 18.63 -19.34
N ASP A 39 15.43 18.96 -20.64
CA ASP A 39 14.33 19.67 -21.31
C ASP A 39 13.06 18.80 -21.33
N VAL A 40 11.90 19.45 -21.21
CA VAL A 40 10.60 18.79 -21.22
C VAL A 40 10.16 18.52 -22.66
N ALA A 41 10.28 17.26 -23.08
CA ALA A 41 9.85 16.82 -24.42
C ALA A 41 8.33 16.87 -24.58
N ALA A 42 7.83 16.84 -25.83
CA ALA A 42 6.40 16.78 -26.10
C ALA A 42 5.76 15.54 -25.44
N GLY A 43 4.61 15.69 -24.78
CA GLY A 43 3.93 14.65 -24.02
C GLY A 43 4.54 14.38 -22.63
N PHE A 44 5.50 15.23 -22.19
CA PHE A 44 6.12 15.12 -20.85
C PHE A 44 5.79 16.35 -20.00
N VAL A 45 5.88 16.13 -18.69
CA VAL A 45 5.70 17.17 -17.67
C VAL A 45 6.74 17.02 -16.57
N VAL A 46 7.01 18.09 -15.83
CA VAL A 46 7.70 18.03 -14.55
C VAL A 46 6.68 18.20 -13.44
N ALA A 47 6.56 17.17 -12.60
CA ALA A 47 5.78 17.23 -11.37
C ALA A 47 6.71 17.47 -10.18
N ARG A 48 6.44 18.51 -9.39
CA ARG A 48 7.00 18.62 -8.04
C ARG A 48 6.28 17.61 -7.16
N VAL A 49 7.02 16.68 -6.60
CA VAL A 49 6.47 15.62 -5.75
C VAL A 49 6.06 16.23 -4.40
N ASP A 50 4.84 15.91 -3.97
CA ASP A 50 4.26 16.33 -2.69
C ASP A 50 4.28 15.21 -1.67
N THR A 51 3.77 14.05 -2.05
CA THR A 51 3.63 12.89 -1.17
C THR A 51 3.91 11.61 -1.93
N LEU A 52 4.80 10.77 -1.42
CA LEU A 52 5.09 9.42 -1.92
C LEU A 52 4.54 8.39 -0.94
N SER A 53 3.81 7.41 -1.44
CA SER A 53 3.40 6.24 -0.66
C SER A 53 4.57 5.28 -0.50
N ILE A 54 4.76 4.76 0.71
CA ILE A 54 5.76 3.75 1.00
C ILE A 54 5.06 2.40 1.11
N ASP A 55 5.21 1.61 0.06
CA ASP A 55 4.48 0.37 -0.14
C ASP A 55 5.42 -0.85 -0.12
N ALA A 56 4.94 -1.99 0.37
CA ALA A 56 5.74 -3.20 0.47
C ALA A 56 6.21 -3.76 -0.90
N TRP A 57 5.46 -3.47 -1.98
CA TRP A 57 5.86 -3.88 -3.33
C TRP A 57 7.19 -3.26 -3.77
N ILE A 58 7.55 -2.08 -3.26
CA ILE A 58 8.83 -1.42 -3.56
C ILE A 58 10.00 -2.37 -3.26
N ARG A 59 9.93 -3.12 -2.14
CA ARG A 59 10.96 -4.12 -1.80
C ARG A 59 11.16 -5.15 -2.92
N THR A 60 10.10 -5.56 -3.59
CA THR A 60 10.18 -6.59 -4.63
C THR A 60 10.78 -6.08 -5.94
N THR A 61 10.93 -4.76 -6.11
CA THR A 61 11.64 -4.16 -7.25
C THR A 61 13.15 -4.05 -7.02
N LEU A 62 13.61 -4.26 -5.79
CA LEU A 62 15.03 -4.10 -5.42
C LEU A 62 15.87 -5.35 -5.69
N SER A 63 15.28 -6.50 -6.05
CA SER A 63 15.98 -7.75 -6.31
C SER A 63 15.40 -8.48 -7.52
N ASP A 64 16.22 -9.31 -8.17
CA ASP A 64 15.85 -9.99 -9.41
C ASP A 64 14.83 -11.13 -9.18
N ALA A 65 14.70 -11.62 -7.95
CA ALA A 65 13.69 -12.61 -7.55
C ALA A 65 12.30 -11.97 -7.25
N GLY A 66 12.14 -10.67 -7.46
CA GLY A 66 10.91 -9.93 -7.16
C GLY A 66 9.76 -10.26 -8.10
N MET A 67 8.53 -10.04 -7.61
CA MET A 67 7.29 -10.23 -8.39
C MET A 67 7.00 -9.06 -9.35
N HIS A 68 7.69 -7.95 -9.19
CA HIS A 68 7.54 -6.74 -10.00
C HIS A 68 8.78 -6.55 -10.87
N GLU A 69 8.66 -5.73 -11.90
CA GLU A 69 9.79 -5.34 -12.72
C GLU A 69 10.92 -4.78 -11.85
N THR A 70 12.11 -5.34 -12.05
CA THR A 70 13.27 -4.99 -11.23
C THR A 70 13.84 -3.65 -11.69
N ALA A 71 13.92 -2.68 -10.81
CA ALA A 71 14.56 -1.40 -11.10
C ALA A 71 16.08 -1.59 -11.31
N ALA A 72 16.67 -0.91 -12.29
CA ALA A 72 18.08 -1.04 -12.61
C ALA A 72 18.98 -0.38 -11.55
N LEU A 73 20.23 -0.83 -11.44
CA LEU A 73 21.23 -0.15 -10.60
C LEU A 73 21.46 1.28 -11.11
N GLY A 74 21.48 2.25 -10.21
CA GLY A 74 21.56 3.67 -10.51
C GLY A 74 20.21 4.32 -10.88
N GLU A 75 19.14 3.53 -11.04
CA GLU A 75 17.80 4.03 -11.30
C GLU A 75 17.12 4.54 -10.01
N THR A 76 16.33 5.62 -10.16
CA THR A 76 15.53 6.16 -9.05
C THR A 76 14.54 5.12 -8.57
N ILE A 77 14.43 4.89 -7.27
CA ILE A 77 13.55 3.88 -6.70
C ILE A 77 12.09 4.17 -7.09
N PRO A 78 11.37 3.21 -7.68
CA PRO A 78 9.98 3.40 -8.06
C PRO A 78 9.10 3.61 -6.82
N ALA A 79 8.24 4.61 -6.88
CA ALA A 79 7.25 4.90 -5.85
C ALA A 79 6.06 5.64 -6.47
N LEU A 80 4.87 5.25 -6.09
CA LEU A 80 3.64 5.95 -6.44
C LEU A 80 3.46 7.16 -5.53
N GLY A 81 2.90 8.22 -6.08
CA GLY A 81 2.69 9.43 -5.30
C GLY A 81 1.85 10.48 -5.98
N VAL A 82 1.69 11.58 -5.27
CA VAL A 82 0.98 12.78 -5.69
C VAL A 82 1.99 13.91 -5.89
N GLY A 83 1.81 14.68 -6.94
CA GLY A 83 2.61 15.86 -7.23
C GLY A 83 1.81 16.94 -7.95
N GLN A 84 2.38 18.14 -8.00
CA GLN A 84 1.81 19.25 -8.74
C GLN A 84 2.69 19.58 -9.96
N ILE A 85 2.07 19.71 -11.12
CA ILE A 85 2.77 20.06 -12.36
C ILE A 85 3.38 21.45 -12.23
N VAL A 86 4.69 21.56 -12.44
CA VAL A 86 5.44 22.83 -12.40
C VAL A 86 5.97 23.24 -13.77
N GLU A 87 6.11 22.29 -14.71
CA GLU A 87 6.44 22.54 -16.11
C GLU A 87 5.71 21.51 -16.98
N SER A 88 5.15 21.93 -18.14
CA SER A 88 4.37 21.07 -19.00
C SER A 88 4.65 21.32 -20.48
N ASN A 89 4.83 20.22 -21.22
CA ASN A 89 4.78 20.17 -22.68
C ASN A 89 3.74 19.10 -23.12
N SER A 90 2.66 18.99 -22.35
CA SER A 90 1.51 18.10 -22.53
C SER A 90 0.30 18.90 -23.04
N PRO A 91 -0.52 18.36 -23.96
CA PRO A 91 -1.80 18.95 -24.32
C PRO A 91 -2.87 18.82 -23.21
N ASP A 92 -2.76 17.80 -22.34
CA ASP A 92 -3.83 17.43 -21.41
C ASP A 92 -3.56 17.86 -19.96
N LEU A 93 -2.29 18.07 -19.61
CA LEU A 93 -1.86 18.45 -18.26
C LEU A 93 -1.25 19.85 -18.24
N ALA A 94 -1.79 20.75 -17.44
CA ALA A 94 -1.34 22.13 -17.30
C ALA A 94 -0.54 22.34 -16.00
N VAL A 95 0.32 23.38 -15.99
CA VAL A 95 0.99 23.84 -14.77
C VAL A 95 -0.06 24.18 -13.71
N GLY A 96 0.17 23.67 -12.49
CA GLY A 96 -0.76 23.80 -11.38
C GLY A 96 -1.71 22.60 -11.19
N ASP A 97 -1.86 21.72 -12.18
CA ASP A 97 -2.64 20.49 -12.03
C ASP A 97 -2.01 19.56 -10.99
N TRP A 98 -2.85 18.95 -10.18
CA TRP A 98 -2.47 17.84 -9.32
C TRP A 98 -2.58 16.53 -10.07
N VAL A 99 -1.58 15.67 -9.90
CA VAL A 99 -1.48 14.38 -10.57
C VAL A 99 -1.08 13.28 -9.61
N TYR A 100 -1.52 12.06 -9.93
CA TYR A 100 -1.10 10.84 -9.26
C TYR A 100 -0.45 9.91 -10.29
N GLY A 101 0.63 9.26 -9.93
CA GLY A 101 1.31 8.27 -10.78
C GLY A 101 2.66 7.83 -10.23
N MET A 102 3.45 7.17 -11.09
CA MET A 102 4.81 6.73 -10.76
C MET A 102 5.75 7.94 -10.78
N LEU A 103 5.87 8.61 -9.62
CA LEU A 103 6.72 9.78 -9.46
C LEU A 103 8.13 9.43 -8.98
N SER A 104 8.33 8.22 -8.46
CA SER A 104 9.58 7.70 -7.94
C SER A 104 10.15 8.50 -6.75
N ALA A 105 11.16 7.97 -6.08
CA ALA A 105 11.76 8.55 -4.87
C ALA A 105 12.61 9.80 -5.19
N GLN A 106 11.96 10.93 -5.43
CA GLN A 106 12.61 12.19 -5.85
C GLN A 106 11.77 13.43 -5.53
N THR A 107 12.38 14.60 -5.61
CA THR A 107 11.70 15.88 -5.36
C THR A 107 10.93 16.40 -6.58
N HIS A 108 11.42 16.11 -7.78
CA HIS A 108 10.82 16.54 -9.06
C HIS A 108 10.91 15.39 -10.05
N ALA A 109 9.79 15.02 -10.64
CA ALA A 109 9.69 13.92 -11.59
C ALA A 109 9.45 14.46 -13.02
N LEU A 110 10.40 14.21 -13.93
CA LEU A 110 10.20 14.40 -15.36
C LEU A 110 9.60 13.10 -15.92
N VAL A 111 8.31 13.12 -16.24
CA VAL A 111 7.53 11.92 -16.56
C VAL A 111 6.62 12.14 -17.76
N SER A 112 6.28 11.03 -18.47
CA SER A 112 5.27 11.06 -19.53
C SER A 112 3.88 11.28 -18.94
N GLU A 113 3.06 12.08 -19.61
CA GLU A 113 1.65 12.29 -19.24
C GLU A 113 0.83 11.00 -19.23
N ALA A 114 1.17 10.02 -20.09
CA ALA A 114 0.46 8.75 -20.21
C ALA A 114 0.49 7.90 -18.93
N GLY A 115 1.49 8.11 -18.05
CA GLY A 115 1.61 7.44 -16.76
C GLY A 115 0.95 8.18 -15.60
N LEU A 116 0.30 9.32 -15.87
CA LEU A 116 -0.28 10.19 -14.87
C LEU A 116 -1.81 10.26 -14.95
N ARG A 117 -2.43 10.26 -13.79
CA ARG A 117 -3.86 10.55 -13.64
C ARG A 117 -4.01 11.95 -13.06
N LYS A 118 -4.69 12.86 -13.78
CA LYS A 118 -5.10 14.16 -13.23
C LYS A 118 -6.08 13.94 -12.09
N LEU A 119 -5.87 14.65 -10.99
CA LEU A 119 -6.70 14.55 -9.79
C LEU A 119 -7.80 15.61 -9.81
N ASP A 120 -9.02 15.17 -9.53
CA ASP A 120 -10.14 16.03 -9.17
C ASP A 120 -10.26 16.07 -7.64
N VAL A 121 -9.61 17.06 -7.02
CA VAL A 121 -9.59 17.22 -5.57
C VAL A 121 -10.88 17.93 -5.14
N GLN A 122 -11.85 17.15 -4.71
CA GLN A 122 -13.15 17.66 -4.28
C GLN A 122 -13.07 18.37 -2.92
N ALA A 123 -14.11 19.16 -2.59
CA ALA A 123 -14.22 19.83 -1.30
C ALA A 123 -14.17 18.82 -0.14
N GLY A 124 -13.32 19.09 0.83
CA GLY A 124 -13.10 18.22 1.97
C GLY A 124 -12.05 17.12 1.76
N MET A 125 -11.45 17.07 0.58
CA MET A 125 -10.31 16.20 0.27
C MET A 125 -9.02 17.02 0.12
N THR A 126 -7.89 16.35 0.31
CA THR A 126 -6.56 16.87 0.04
C THR A 126 -5.90 16.05 -1.08
N PRO A 127 -4.92 16.59 -1.81
CA PRO A 127 -4.14 15.79 -2.76
C PRO A 127 -3.51 14.55 -2.13
N SER A 128 -3.08 14.63 -0.87
CA SER A 128 -2.48 13.52 -0.11
C SER A 128 -3.42 12.32 0.08
N ASP A 129 -4.74 12.52 0.07
CA ASP A 129 -5.72 11.42 0.16
C ASP A 129 -5.57 10.43 -0.99
N PHE A 130 -5.07 10.89 -2.14
CA PHE A 130 -4.80 10.04 -3.31
C PHE A 130 -3.48 9.26 -3.20
N ALA A 131 -2.63 9.57 -2.23
CA ALA A 131 -1.49 8.73 -1.83
C ALA A 131 -1.81 7.85 -0.60
N GLY A 132 -3.03 7.94 -0.07
CA GLY A 132 -3.54 7.22 1.10
C GLY A 132 -4.79 6.40 0.79
N PRO A 133 -5.96 6.77 1.34
CA PRO A 133 -7.19 5.98 1.22
C PRO A 133 -7.71 5.86 -0.23
N LEU A 134 -7.39 6.78 -1.11
CA LEU A 134 -7.77 6.74 -2.54
C LEU A 134 -6.63 6.24 -3.43
N ASN A 135 -5.54 5.73 -2.85
CA ASN A 135 -4.40 5.15 -3.56
C ASN A 135 -4.75 3.77 -4.14
N VAL A 136 -4.21 3.48 -5.32
CA VAL A 136 -4.36 2.17 -5.98
C VAL A 136 -3.77 1.06 -5.12
N THR A 137 -2.58 1.24 -4.55
CA THR A 137 -1.88 0.26 -3.70
C THR A 137 -2.39 0.24 -2.25
N GLY A 138 -3.25 1.18 -1.87
CA GLY A 138 -3.86 1.31 -0.55
C GLY A 138 -5.34 0.95 -0.55
N GLY A 139 -6.20 1.98 -0.53
CA GLY A 139 -7.63 1.79 -0.37
C GLY A 139 -8.32 1.09 -1.53
N ILE A 140 -7.92 1.32 -2.78
CA ILE A 140 -8.50 0.62 -3.94
C ILE A 140 -8.15 -0.88 -3.86
N THR A 141 -6.91 -1.23 -3.51
CA THR A 141 -6.52 -2.63 -3.25
C THR A 141 -7.35 -3.25 -2.12
N ALA A 142 -7.57 -2.52 -1.03
CA ALA A 142 -8.42 -2.98 0.07
C ALA A 142 -9.86 -3.27 -0.40
N TRP A 143 -10.43 -2.35 -1.16
CA TRP A 143 -11.79 -2.49 -1.70
C TRP A 143 -11.89 -3.68 -2.67
N VAL A 144 -10.98 -3.78 -3.63
CA VAL A 144 -10.97 -4.89 -4.62
C VAL A 144 -10.84 -6.24 -3.91
N GLY A 145 -9.88 -6.37 -3.01
CA GLY A 145 -9.63 -7.63 -2.30
C GLY A 145 -10.80 -8.05 -1.40
N LEU A 146 -11.43 -7.09 -0.71
CA LEU A 146 -12.54 -7.39 0.17
C LEU A 146 -13.86 -7.61 -0.58
N ILE A 147 -14.17 -6.74 -1.57
CA ILE A 147 -15.49 -6.72 -2.22
C ILE A 147 -15.55 -7.63 -3.46
N ARG A 148 -14.50 -7.62 -4.31
CA ARG A 148 -14.50 -8.40 -5.56
C ARG A 148 -13.92 -9.79 -5.40
N VAL A 149 -12.90 -9.93 -4.54
CA VAL A 149 -12.18 -11.19 -4.38
C VAL A 149 -12.78 -12.01 -3.25
N ALA A 150 -12.84 -11.47 -2.03
CA ALA A 150 -13.38 -12.17 -0.87
C ALA A 150 -14.92 -12.13 -0.78
N GLN A 151 -15.56 -11.16 -1.46
CA GLN A 151 -17.03 -11.03 -1.52
C GLN A 151 -17.66 -11.04 -0.11
N VAL A 152 -17.19 -10.10 0.73
CA VAL A 152 -17.66 -9.99 2.11
C VAL A 152 -19.17 -9.72 2.18
N ASP A 153 -19.85 -10.43 3.08
CA ASP A 153 -21.27 -10.25 3.38
C ASP A 153 -21.50 -9.77 4.82
N ALA A 154 -22.68 -9.23 5.07
CA ALA A 154 -23.10 -8.88 6.42
C ALA A 154 -23.18 -10.12 7.33
N GLY A 155 -22.58 -10.01 8.50
CA GLY A 155 -22.51 -11.11 9.48
C GLY A 155 -21.28 -12.01 9.34
N ASP A 156 -20.48 -11.90 8.26
CA ASP A 156 -19.20 -12.60 8.17
C ASP A 156 -18.27 -12.26 9.34
N VAL A 157 -17.49 -13.23 9.78
CA VAL A 157 -16.31 -13.01 10.62
C VAL A 157 -15.12 -12.77 9.73
N VAL A 158 -14.71 -11.50 9.65
CA VAL A 158 -13.59 -11.06 8.80
C VAL A 158 -12.33 -10.94 9.65
N LEU A 159 -11.29 -11.67 9.26
CA LEU A 159 -9.95 -11.54 9.82
C LEU A 159 -9.06 -10.76 8.86
N VAL A 160 -8.27 -9.83 9.39
CA VAL A 160 -7.33 -9.01 8.61
C VAL A 160 -5.93 -9.13 9.20
N SER A 161 -4.96 -9.62 8.43
CA SER A 161 -3.56 -9.57 8.83
C SER A 161 -2.91 -8.24 8.42
N GLY A 162 -1.91 -7.77 9.18
CA GLY A 162 -1.33 -6.44 8.96
C GLY A 162 -2.39 -5.32 9.06
N ALA A 163 -3.37 -5.50 9.95
CA ALA A 163 -4.59 -4.70 10.03
C ALA A 163 -4.36 -3.21 10.33
N ALA A 164 -3.23 -2.84 10.95
CA ALA A 164 -2.89 -1.46 11.29
C ALA A 164 -2.06 -0.72 10.20
N GLY A 165 -1.77 -1.37 9.07
CA GLY A 165 -1.07 -0.79 7.91
C GLY A 165 -2.04 -0.11 6.93
N ALA A 166 -1.51 0.45 5.84
CA ALA A 166 -2.29 1.21 4.85
C ALA A 166 -3.50 0.44 4.29
N VAL A 167 -3.28 -0.75 3.73
CA VAL A 167 -4.35 -1.60 3.18
C VAL A 167 -5.26 -2.12 4.29
N GLY A 168 -4.67 -2.72 5.33
CA GLY A 168 -5.41 -3.39 6.41
C GLY A 168 -6.35 -2.45 7.16
N SER A 169 -5.93 -1.20 7.43
CA SER A 169 -6.78 -0.19 8.09
C SER A 169 -8.03 0.13 7.28
N VAL A 170 -7.93 0.18 5.95
CA VAL A 170 -9.08 0.41 5.08
C VAL A 170 -9.97 -0.84 5.03
N VAL A 171 -9.40 -2.05 4.94
CA VAL A 171 -10.16 -3.32 4.97
C VAL A 171 -11.01 -3.42 6.23
N VAL A 172 -10.45 -3.13 7.41
CA VAL A 172 -11.18 -3.15 8.69
C VAL A 172 -12.42 -2.27 8.60
N GLN A 173 -12.28 -1.03 8.15
CA GLN A 173 -13.38 -0.07 8.13
C GLN A 173 -14.40 -0.38 7.03
N LEU A 174 -13.98 -0.86 5.86
CA LEU A 174 -14.88 -1.33 4.80
C LEU A 174 -15.70 -2.54 5.26
N ALA A 175 -15.08 -3.52 5.93
CA ALA A 175 -15.76 -4.69 6.46
C ALA A 175 -16.78 -4.28 7.54
N LYS A 176 -16.41 -3.36 8.43
CA LYS A 176 -17.36 -2.78 9.41
C LYS A 176 -18.54 -2.08 8.74
N ALA A 177 -18.29 -1.30 7.70
CA ALA A 177 -19.35 -0.62 6.93
C ALA A 177 -20.30 -1.61 6.22
N ARG A 178 -19.83 -2.83 5.92
CA ARG A 178 -20.63 -3.94 5.36
C ARG A 178 -21.38 -4.76 6.42
N GLY A 179 -21.22 -4.47 7.71
CA GLY A 179 -21.90 -5.16 8.81
C GLY A 179 -21.22 -6.47 9.23
N ALA A 180 -19.96 -6.64 8.90
CA ALA A 180 -19.15 -7.78 9.33
C ALA A 180 -18.67 -7.61 10.78
N ARG A 181 -18.37 -8.75 11.44
CA ARG A 181 -17.58 -8.79 12.66
C ARG A 181 -16.11 -8.86 12.28
N VAL A 182 -15.30 -7.90 12.73
CA VAL A 182 -13.92 -7.71 12.28
C VAL A 182 -12.92 -8.01 13.38
N ILE A 183 -11.96 -8.87 13.07
CA ILE A 183 -10.81 -9.21 13.91
C ILE A 183 -9.56 -8.72 13.19
N GLY A 184 -8.76 -7.86 13.84
CA GLY A 184 -7.52 -7.36 13.26
C GLY A 184 -6.30 -7.95 13.94
N ILE A 185 -5.30 -8.41 13.16
CA ILE A 185 -3.99 -8.85 13.67
C ILE A 185 -2.99 -7.72 13.48
N ALA A 186 -2.36 -7.29 14.57
CA ALA A 186 -1.29 -6.28 14.54
C ALA A 186 -0.23 -6.58 15.62
N GLY A 187 0.89 -5.87 15.60
CA GLY A 187 1.97 -6.07 16.58
C GLY A 187 2.07 -4.94 17.59
N GLY A 188 1.85 -5.26 18.86
CA GLY A 188 1.97 -4.36 19.99
C GLY A 188 0.64 -3.68 20.38
N SER A 189 0.53 -3.37 21.68
CA SER A 189 -0.70 -2.85 22.29
C SER A 189 -1.20 -1.55 21.64
N ALA A 190 -0.31 -0.65 21.25
CA ALA A 190 -0.69 0.63 20.63
C ALA A 190 -1.43 0.41 19.29
N LYS A 191 -0.97 -0.55 18.44
CA LYS A 191 -1.66 -0.90 17.20
C LYS A 191 -2.97 -1.61 17.47
N CYS A 192 -3.04 -2.47 18.49
CA CYS A 192 -4.28 -3.12 18.88
C CYS A 192 -5.32 -2.10 19.39
N SER A 193 -4.93 -1.15 20.21
CA SER A 193 -5.81 -0.05 20.62
C SER A 193 -6.29 0.77 19.41
N TYR A 194 -5.40 1.11 18.49
CA TYR A 194 -5.77 1.81 17.25
C TYR A 194 -6.83 1.05 16.44
N LEU A 195 -6.68 -0.28 16.30
CA LEU A 195 -7.65 -1.11 15.58
C LEU A 195 -9.05 -1.04 16.21
N VAL A 196 -9.14 -1.12 17.54
CA VAL A 196 -10.42 -1.13 18.25
C VAL A 196 -10.97 0.28 18.42
N ASP A 197 -10.17 1.18 18.97
CA ASP A 197 -10.65 2.50 19.42
C ASP A 197 -10.85 3.49 18.24
N THR A 198 -10.06 3.33 17.17
CA THR A 198 -10.08 4.25 16.03
C THR A 198 -10.73 3.64 14.80
N LEU A 199 -10.38 2.40 14.42
CA LEU A 199 -10.89 1.77 13.20
C LEU A 199 -12.19 0.99 13.43
N GLY A 200 -12.57 0.74 14.68
CA GLY A 200 -13.81 0.05 15.05
C GLY A 200 -13.79 -1.47 14.85
N ALA A 201 -12.60 -2.09 14.85
CA ALA A 201 -12.51 -3.55 14.91
C ALA A 201 -13.16 -4.09 16.19
N ASP A 202 -13.85 -5.22 16.10
CA ASP A 202 -14.50 -5.83 17.28
C ASP A 202 -13.48 -6.49 18.20
N VAL A 203 -12.39 -7.02 17.64
CA VAL A 203 -11.28 -7.64 18.38
C VAL A 203 -9.95 -7.28 17.71
N ALA A 204 -8.93 -7.05 18.51
CA ALA A 204 -7.55 -6.96 18.04
C ALA A 204 -6.70 -8.06 18.68
N ILE A 205 -5.89 -8.72 17.86
CA ILE A 205 -4.94 -9.75 18.26
C ILE A 205 -3.52 -9.19 18.15
N ASP A 206 -2.79 -9.19 19.27
CA ASP A 206 -1.39 -8.85 19.29
C ASP A 206 -0.52 -10.10 19.08
N TYR A 207 -0.02 -10.29 17.84
CA TYR A 207 0.81 -11.44 17.52
C TYR A 207 2.17 -11.44 18.24
N LYS A 208 2.57 -10.32 18.86
CA LYS A 208 3.81 -10.21 19.67
C LYS A 208 3.61 -10.59 21.13
N SER A 209 2.38 -10.71 21.62
CA SER A 209 2.04 -10.90 23.03
C SER A 209 1.61 -12.31 23.43
N GLY A 210 1.84 -13.31 22.57
CA GLY A 210 1.45 -14.69 22.90
C GLY A 210 1.27 -15.59 21.69
N ASP A 211 0.62 -16.73 21.91
CA ASP A 211 0.29 -17.71 20.88
C ASP A 211 -0.83 -17.20 19.99
N LEU A 212 -0.52 -16.89 18.72
CA LEU A 212 -1.48 -16.39 17.74
C LEU A 212 -2.63 -17.38 17.49
N ALA A 213 -2.35 -18.68 17.43
CA ALA A 213 -3.36 -19.70 17.18
C ALA A 213 -4.38 -19.77 18.34
N GLN A 214 -3.90 -19.68 19.58
CA GLN A 214 -4.76 -19.66 20.76
C GLN A 214 -5.61 -18.39 20.82
N GLN A 215 -5.01 -17.22 20.54
CA GLN A 215 -5.74 -15.95 20.51
C GLN A 215 -6.81 -15.95 19.41
N LEU A 216 -6.49 -16.50 18.23
CA LEU A 216 -7.43 -16.58 17.12
C LEU A 216 -8.59 -17.52 17.42
N ALA A 217 -8.32 -18.72 17.98
CA ALA A 217 -9.37 -19.66 18.38
C ALA A 217 -10.32 -19.06 19.43
N ALA A 218 -9.80 -18.25 20.36
CA ALA A 218 -10.63 -17.53 21.33
C ALA A 218 -11.44 -16.39 20.69
N ALA A 219 -10.87 -15.69 19.70
CA ALA A 219 -11.53 -14.57 19.03
C ALA A 219 -12.56 -15.03 17.98
N ALA A 220 -12.37 -16.18 17.36
CA ALA A 220 -13.25 -16.76 16.35
C ALA A 220 -13.54 -18.25 16.65
N PRO A 221 -14.32 -18.57 17.70
CA PRO A 221 -14.57 -19.96 18.12
C PRO A 221 -15.31 -20.80 17.07
N ASP A 222 -16.11 -20.16 16.21
CA ASP A 222 -16.83 -20.80 15.10
C ASP A 222 -16.04 -20.72 13.78
N GLY A 223 -14.83 -20.18 13.81
CA GLY A 223 -13.94 -20.01 12.66
C GLY A 223 -14.09 -18.67 11.94
N VAL A 224 -13.25 -18.47 10.91
CA VAL A 224 -13.15 -17.27 10.10
C VAL A 224 -13.84 -17.48 8.75
N ASP A 225 -14.79 -16.62 8.38
CA ASP A 225 -15.50 -16.68 7.09
C ASP A 225 -14.69 -16.02 5.98
N VAL A 226 -14.03 -14.89 6.28
CA VAL A 226 -13.21 -14.13 5.33
C VAL A 226 -11.85 -13.83 5.94
N PHE A 227 -10.79 -14.20 5.25
CA PHE A 227 -9.44 -13.78 5.59
C PHE A 227 -8.85 -12.88 4.52
N PHE A 228 -8.51 -11.65 4.90
CA PHE A 228 -7.75 -10.73 4.06
C PHE A 228 -6.28 -10.78 4.48
N ASP A 229 -5.45 -11.41 3.64
CA ASP A 229 -4.06 -11.70 3.97
C ASP A 229 -3.07 -10.73 3.32
N ASN A 230 -2.36 -9.96 4.16
CA ASN A 230 -1.25 -9.09 3.80
C ASN A 230 0.12 -9.67 4.22
N VAL A 231 0.13 -10.75 5.02
CA VAL A 231 1.33 -11.22 5.73
C VAL A 231 1.86 -12.54 5.20
N GLY A 232 0.98 -13.51 4.91
CA GLY A 232 1.39 -14.83 4.44
C GLY A 232 2.13 -15.67 5.52
N GLY A 233 2.91 -16.64 5.05
CA GLY A 233 3.80 -17.45 5.89
C GLY A 233 3.05 -18.21 6.99
N GLU A 234 3.62 -18.21 8.20
CA GLU A 234 3.05 -18.93 9.36
C GLU A 234 1.66 -18.39 9.75
N THR A 235 1.42 -17.09 9.59
CA THR A 235 0.10 -16.50 9.85
C THR A 235 -0.97 -17.12 8.97
N LEU A 236 -0.69 -17.33 7.69
CA LEU A 236 -1.62 -17.98 6.77
C LEU A 236 -1.91 -19.43 7.21
N ASP A 237 -0.88 -20.20 7.59
CA ASP A 237 -1.07 -21.59 8.07
C ASP A 237 -1.95 -21.64 9.33
N ILE A 238 -1.73 -20.75 10.31
CA ILE A 238 -2.56 -20.68 11.52
C ILE A 238 -4.02 -20.37 11.17
N VAL A 239 -4.26 -19.45 10.22
CA VAL A 239 -5.61 -19.09 9.81
C VAL A 239 -6.29 -20.23 9.05
N LEU A 240 -5.57 -20.94 8.19
CA LEU A 240 -6.11 -22.10 7.48
C LEU A 240 -6.62 -23.20 8.45
N ASP A 241 -6.04 -23.35 9.63
CA ASP A 241 -6.51 -24.28 10.66
C ASP A 241 -7.76 -23.76 11.42
N ASN A 242 -8.07 -22.47 11.29
CA ASN A 242 -9.14 -21.75 11.99
C ASN A 242 -10.28 -21.24 11.07
N LEU A 243 -10.43 -21.83 9.89
CA LEU A 243 -11.51 -21.43 8.96
C LEU A 243 -12.87 -21.88 9.45
N ALA A 244 -13.91 -21.15 9.11
CA ALA A 244 -15.30 -21.54 9.29
C ALA A 244 -15.57 -22.91 8.66
N PRO A 245 -16.57 -23.67 9.16
CA PRO A 245 -16.79 -25.06 8.75
C PRO A 245 -17.02 -25.28 7.25
N ALA A 246 -17.54 -24.27 6.53
CA ALA A 246 -17.76 -24.35 5.09
C ALA A 246 -17.78 -22.98 4.43
N GLY A 247 -17.18 -22.89 3.25
CA GLY A 247 -17.32 -21.72 2.37
C GLY A 247 -16.43 -20.51 2.73
N ALA A 248 -15.42 -20.70 3.56
CA ALA A 248 -14.49 -19.61 3.88
C ALA A 248 -13.75 -19.10 2.62
N ARG A 249 -13.44 -17.82 2.60
CA ARG A 249 -12.86 -17.10 1.46
C ARG A 249 -11.59 -16.36 1.89
N ILE A 250 -10.48 -16.66 1.26
CA ILE A 250 -9.17 -16.08 1.55
C ILE A 250 -8.73 -15.21 0.36
N ALA A 251 -8.56 -13.92 0.58
CA ALA A 251 -7.96 -12.99 -0.39
C ALA A 251 -6.48 -12.80 -0.06
N ILE A 252 -5.59 -13.27 -0.94
CA ILE A 252 -4.15 -13.08 -0.82
C ILE A 252 -3.79 -11.75 -1.48
N CYS A 253 -3.57 -10.73 -0.67
CA CYS A 253 -3.16 -9.40 -1.08
C CYS A 253 -1.63 -9.28 -1.15
N GLY A 254 -0.92 -9.89 -0.20
CA GLY A 254 0.52 -9.86 -0.12
C GLY A 254 1.06 -10.88 0.89
N ALA A 255 2.38 -10.95 0.97
CA ALA A 255 3.08 -11.86 1.89
C ALA A 255 4.32 -11.17 2.47
N ILE A 256 4.12 -10.02 3.15
CA ILE A 256 5.23 -9.16 3.60
C ILE A 256 6.22 -9.90 4.49
N SER A 257 5.79 -10.93 5.22
CA SER A 257 6.68 -11.77 6.03
C SER A 257 7.71 -12.55 5.21
N GLN A 258 7.47 -12.73 3.90
CA GLN A 258 8.33 -13.48 3.00
C GLN A 258 9.16 -12.56 2.06
N TYR A 259 8.93 -11.24 2.06
CA TYR A 259 9.65 -10.32 1.19
C TYR A 259 11.10 -10.07 1.61
N GLN A 260 11.50 -10.53 2.79
CA GLN A 260 12.89 -10.44 3.25
C GLN A 260 13.82 -11.36 2.45
N ASN A 261 13.33 -12.54 2.05
CA ASN A 261 14.06 -13.50 1.23
C ASN A 261 13.14 -14.06 0.15
N LEU A 262 13.14 -13.41 -1.01
CA LEU A 262 12.27 -13.77 -2.14
C LEU A 262 12.69 -15.10 -2.82
N ASP A 263 13.91 -15.58 -2.59
CA ASP A 263 14.38 -16.87 -3.10
C ASP A 263 13.87 -18.05 -2.25
N ASP A 264 13.39 -17.82 -1.03
CA ASP A 264 12.88 -18.85 -0.11
C ASP A 264 11.39 -18.64 0.24
N VAL A 265 10.60 -18.14 -0.72
CA VAL A 265 9.15 -18.02 -0.54
C VAL A 265 8.52 -19.41 -0.46
N ARG A 266 7.75 -19.66 0.61
CA ARG A 266 7.11 -20.94 0.88
C ARG A 266 5.61 -20.82 0.82
N GLY A 267 4.99 -21.82 0.17
CA GLY A 267 3.54 -21.97 0.17
C GLY A 267 3.00 -22.48 1.51
N PRO A 268 1.67 -22.42 1.72
CA PRO A 268 1.05 -22.86 2.96
C PRO A 268 1.16 -24.39 3.11
N LYS A 269 1.48 -24.84 4.33
CA LYS A 269 1.55 -26.26 4.69
C LYS A 269 0.17 -26.87 4.80
N LEU A 270 -0.80 -26.08 5.27
CA LEU A 270 -2.16 -26.55 5.60
C LEU A 270 -3.18 -26.33 4.47
N TYR A 271 -2.74 -26.24 3.20
CA TYR A 271 -3.61 -25.97 2.06
C TYR A 271 -4.76 -27.01 1.90
N LEU A 272 -4.62 -28.24 2.42
CA LEU A 272 -5.69 -29.26 2.40
C LEU A 272 -6.92 -28.84 3.22
N ARG A 273 -6.76 -27.92 4.17
CA ARG A 273 -7.89 -27.32 4.90
C ARG A 273 -8.89 -26.64 3.97
N LEU A 274 -8.42 -26.13 2.82
CA LEU A 274 -9.32 -25.56 1.82
C LEU A 274 -10.33 -26.60 1.31
N ALA A 275 -9.88 -27.83 1.04
CA ALA A 275 -10.78 -28.91 0.63
C ALA A 275 -11.70 -29.35 1.77
N GLU A 276 -11.18 -29.51 2.99
CA GLU A 276 -11.94 -29.92 4.16
C GLU A 276 -13.06 -28.90 4.52
N ARG A 277 -12.81 -27.62 4.30
CA ARG A 277 -13.73 -26.52 4.63
C ARG A 277 -14.52 -26.00 3.43
N ASN A 278 -14.43 -26.66 2.26
CA ASN A 278 -15.00 -26.15 1.01
C ASN A 278 -14.67 -24.65 0.80
N ALA A 279 -13.45 -24.27 1.15
CA ALA A 279 -12.97 -22.88 1.14
C ALA A 279 -12.29 -22.52 -0.18
N THR A 280 -12.19 -21.24 -0.47
CA THR A 280 -11.47 -20.70 -1.61
C THR A 280 -10.32 -19.81 -1.15
N MET A 281 -9.19 -19.90 -1.82
CA MET A 281 -8.04 -18.99 -1.64
C MET A 281 -7.69 -18.40 -3.00
N LYS A 282 -7.73 -17.07 -3.12
CA LYS A 282 -7.53 -16.37 -4.37
C LYS A 282 -6.55 -15.22 -4.21
N GLY A 283 -5.46 -15.27 -4.98
CA GLY A 283 -4.58 -14.11 -5.17
C GLY A 283 -5.17 -13.11 -6.16
N PHE A 284 -4.78 -11.86 -6.04
CA PHE A 284 -5.19 -10.82 -6.98
C PHE A 284 -4.10 -9.75 -7.13
N VAL A 285 -4.10 -9.13 -8.29
CA VAL A 285 -3.34 -7.91 -8.58
C VAL A 285 -4.35 -6.84 -8.94
N VAL A 286 -4.31 -5.72 -8.24
CA VAL A 286 -5.33 -4.67 -8.35
C VAL A 286 -5.47 -4.13 -9.77
N SER A 287 -4.40 -4.09 -10.58
CA SER A 287 -4.43 -3.62 -11.97
C SER A 287 -5.34 -4.43 -12.90
N TYR A 288 -5.68 -5.67 -12.57
CA TYR A 288 -6.68 -6.43 -13.34
C TYR A 288 -8.13 -5.98 -13.07
N TYR A 289 -8.34 -5.03 -12.17
CA TYR A 289 -9.64 -4.50 -11.74
C TYR A 289 -9.80 -3.02 -12.02
N GLU A 290 -9.09 -2.46 -12.99
CA GLU A 290 -9.12 -1.02 -13.31
C GLU A 290 -10.55 -0.48 -13.59
N ALA A 291 -11.40 -1.31 -14.18
CA ALA A 291 -12.80 -0.97 -14.40
C ALA A 291 -13.59 -0.70 -13.11
N ASP A 292 -13.13 -1.21 -11.97
CA ASP A 292 -13.76 -1.02 -10.66
C ASP A 292 -13.23 0.22 -9.91
N TYR A 293 -12.12 0.84 -10.34
CA TYR A 293 -11.51 1.96 -9.63
C TYR A 293 -12.46 3.14 -9.37
N PRO A 294 -13.28 3.59 -10.36
CA PRO A 294 -14.21 4.68 -10.09
C PRO A 294 -15.22 4.34 -8.99
N THR A 295 -15.72 3.11 -8.96
CA THR A 295 -16.66 2.63 -7.93
C THR A 295 -15.99 2.56 -6.57
N ALA A 296 -14.80 1.97 -6.49
CA ALA A 296 -14.03 1.87 -5.25
C ALA A 296 -13.72 3.25 -4.67
N MET A 297 -13.23 4.17 -5.52
CA MET A 297 -12.92 5.55 -5.10
C MET A 297 -14.16 6.28 -4.59
N ALA A 298 -15.30 6.17 -5.29
CA ALA A 298 -16.54 6.83 -4.90
C ALA A 298 -17.04 6.32 -3.54
N GLU A 299 -17.00 5.00 -3.31
CA GLU A 299 -17.43 4.39 -2.04
C GLU A 299 -16.51 4.80 -0.89
N ILE A 300 -15.19 4.72 -1.09
CA ILE A 300 -14.21 5.13 -0.07
C ILE A 300 -14.36 6.61 0.25
N ALA A 301 -14.45 7.48 -0.76
CA ALA A 301 -14.64 8.90 -0.58
C ALA A 301 -15.92 9.23 0.19
N ALA A 302 -17.03 8.54 -0.11
CA ALA A 302 -18.28 8.71 0.63
C ALA A 302 -18.15 8.31 2.11
N LEU A 303 -17.42 7.24 2.41
CA LEU A 303 -17.15 6.83 3.79
C LEU A 303 -16.24 7.84 4.51
N MET A 304 -15.23 8.40 3.82
CA MET A 304 -14.38 9.47 4.37
C MET A 304 -15.20 10.72 4.69
N GLN A 305 -16.04 11.18 3.78
CA GLN A 305 -16.91 12.35 3.97
C GLN A 305 -17.92 12.13 5.10
N ALA A 306 -18.38 10.89 5.30
CA ALA A 306 -19.27 10.53 6.41
C ALA A 306 -18.53 10.33 7.74
N GLY A 307 -17.21 10.50 7.80
CA GLY A 307 -16.37 10.24 8.97
C GLY A 307 -16.34 8.77 9.40
N LYS A 308 -16.66 7.85 8.49
CA LYS A 308 -16.69 6.40 8.71
C LYS A 308 -15.43 5.68 8.23
N LEU A 309 -14.54 6.38 7.54
CA LEU A 309 -13.25 5.89 7.13
C LEU A 309 -12.20 6.97 7.35
N THR A 310 -11.15 6.60 8.06
CA THR A 310 -9.97 7.42 8.28
C THR A 310 -8.71 6.60 8.05
N LEU A 311 -7.66 7.25 7.56
CA LEU A 311 -6.35 6.62 7.40
C LEU A 311 -5.30 7.67 7.76
N PRO A 312 -4.84 7.71 9.01
CA PRO A 312 -3.82 8.65 9.42
C PRO A 312 -2.50 8.37 8.69
N GLU A 313 -1.80 9.43 8.35
CA GLU A 313 -0.49 9.37 7.74
C GLU A 313 0.61 9.31 8.82
N HIS A 314 1.55 8.38 8.65
CA HIS A 314 2.85 8.45 9.31
C HIS A 314 3.81 9.14 8.33
N VAL A 315 4.09 10.42 8.59
CA VAL A 315 4.86 11.26 7.67
C VAL A 315 6.34 11.23 8.02
N VAL A 316 7.16 10.84 7.07
CA VAL A 316 8.62 11.02 7.09
C VAL A 316 8.96 12.21 6.18
N SER A 317 9.62 13.24 6.73
CA SER A 317 9.92 14.47 5.98
C SER A 317 11.30 14.43 5.36
N GLY A 318 11.37 14.86 4.10
CA GLY A 318 12.61 14.92 3.31
C GLY A 318 12.88 13.64 2.54
N ILE A 319 13.19 13.80 1.24
CA ILE A 319 13.42 12.67 0.33
C ILE A 319 14.63 11.80 0.75
N ASP A 320 15.61 12.39 1.41
CA ASP A 320 16.80 11.70 1.89
C ASP A 320 16.48 10.58 2.89
N HIS A 321 15.33 10.68 3.56
CA HIS A 321 14.81 9.69 4.52
C HIS A 321 13.90 8.63 3.89
N PHE A 322 13.79 8.61 2.55
CA PHE A 322 13.02 7.57 1.87
C PHE A 322 13.51 6.14 2.19
N PRO A 323 14.83 5.86 2.25
CA PRO A 323 15.31 4.55 2.68
C PRO A 323 14.89 4.19 4.12
N ASP A 324 14.98 5.13 5.06
CA ASP A 324 14.54 4.92 6.44
C ASP A 324 13.05 4.56 6.49
N ALA A 325 12.21 5.31 5.76
CA ALA A 325 10.78 5.04 5.67
C ALA A 325 10.49 3.65 5.07
N LEU A 326 11.23 3.24 4.04
CA LEU A 326 11.06 1.91 3.46
C LEU A 326 11.39 0.80 4.46
N LEU A 327 12.43 0.96 5.28
CA LEU A 327 12.79 -0.01 6.31
C LEU A 327 11.75 -0.09 7.44
N MET A 328 11.06 1.03 7.77
CA MET A 328 10.00 1.05 8.79
C MET A 328 8.82 0.14 8.45
N LEU A 329 8.59 -0.20 7.18
CA LEU A 329 7.55 -1.18 6.80
C LEU A 329 7.82 -2.56 7.39
N PHE A 330 9.09 -2.96 7.49
CA PHE A 330 9.51 -4.31 7.86
C PHE A 330 9.73 -4.46 9.37
N ASP A 331 10.10 -3.40 10.08
CA ASP A 331 10.22 -3.40 11.54
C ASP A 331 8.87 -3.14 12.24
N GLY A 332 7.90 -2.64 11.49
CA GLY A 332 6.56 -2.33 11.98
C GLY A 332 6.52 -1.17 12.96
N SER A 333 7.41 -0.19 12.86
CA SER A 333 7.44 1.00 13.72
C SER A 333 6.44 2.09 13.30
N HIS A 334 5.79 1.97 12.15
CA HIS A 334 4.77 2.90 11.65
C HIS A 334 3.35 2.50 12.04
N LEU A 335 2.41 3.43 11.93
CA LEU A 335 0.97 3.25 12.11
C LEU A 335 0.23 3.92 10.95
N GLY A 336 -0.79 3.26 10.40
CA GLY A 336 -1.57 3.80 9.28
C GLY A 336 -0.80 3.79 7.96
N ASN A 337 -0.98 4.84 7.17
CA ASN A 337 -0.33 5.01 5.86
C ASN A 337 1.05 5.66 6.01
N LEU A 338 2.10 4.95 5.64
CA LEU A 338 3.47 5.48 5.67
C LEU A 338 3.75 6.25 4.39
N VAL A 339 4.13 7.52 4.54
CA VAL A 339 4.40 8.42 3.40
C VAL A 339 5.70 9.18 3.61
N VAL A 340 6.33 9.53 2.49
CA VAL A 340 7.44 10.50 2.47
C VAL A 340 6.97 11.79 1.79
N LYS A 341 7.20 12.93 2.46
CA LYS A 341 7.02 14.28 1.89
C LYS A 341 8.40 14.86 1.60
N PRO A 342 8.80 14.91 0.32
CA PRO A 342 10.15 15.32 -0.11
C PRO A 342 10.57 16.72 0.30
#